data_6cc5793591601747702e7d1e6c484913
#
_entry.id   6cc5793591601747702e7d1e6c484913
#
_cell.length_a   1.000
_cell.length_b   1.000
_cell.length_c   1.000
_cell.angle_alpha   90.00
_cell.angle_beta   90.00
_cell.angle_gamma   90.00
#
_symmetry.space_group_name_H-M   'P 1'
#
loop_
_entity.id
_entity.type
_entity.pdbx_description
1 polymer ?
#
loop_
_entity_poly.entity_id
_entity_poly.type
_entity_poly.pdbx_seq_one_letter_code
_entity_poly.pdbx_strand_id
1 'polypeptide(L)'
;MKNLIIALFSIFTLVSCTTEKKPEIQQIPLRDYGTQYNADLILIENYLKTHSVTVINHAGFPDDQDAAFALVPSLDANSMWGSNSTTPKPSLLTKLVTANGVSQKIYYIKFRDGIGASATLNSVIRVVYDGGIINEPFISFDKSVNSGIILSLNNVISGWQQIIPEFKMGTVSGTNQYADFGAGAMFLPSTLAYFDRATSKIPSYTPIMFTVKLFNVL
;
A
#
# COMPACT_ATOMS: atom_id res chain seq x y z
N MET A 1 -32.34 -19.78 -90.25
CA MET A 1 -31.39 -20.28 -89.24
C MET A 1 -30.88 -19.07 -88.49
N LYS A 2 -31.37 -18.85 -87.28
CA LYS A 2 -31.10 -17.64 -86.45
C LYS A 2 -30.04 -18.00 -85.38
N ASN A 3 -28.88 -17.36 -85.45
CA ASN A 3 -27.85 -17.54 -84.47
C ASN A 3 -28.16 -16.64 -83.21
N LEU A 4 -28.35 -17.27 -82.10
CA LEU A 4 -28.55 -16.56 -80.82
C LEU A 4 -27.18 -16.46 -80.16
N ILE A 5 -26.66 -15.21 -79.99
CA ILE A 5 -25.44 -14.90 -79.27
C ILE A 5 -25.85 -14.58 -77.86
N ILE A 6 -25.47 -15.44 -76.89
CA ILE A 6 -25.65 -15.19 -75.45
C ILE A 6 -24.42 -14.43 -74.95
N ALA A 7 -24.59 -13.17 -74.60
CA ALA A 7 -23.55 -12.36 -73.91
C ALA A 7 -23.56 -12.66 -72.42
N LEU A 8 -22.48 -13.23 -71.94
CA LEU A 8 -22.27 -13.49 -70.49
C LEU A 8 -21.79 -12.24 -69.84
N PHE A 9 -22.66 -11.61 -69.02
CA PHE A 9 -22.34 -10.42 -68.25
C PHE A 9 -21.72 -10.84 -66.89
N SER A 10 -20.40 -10.75 -66.78
CA SER A 10 -19.66 -11.06 -65.56
C SER A 10 -19.79 -9.89 -64.56
N ILE A 11 -20.56 -10.11 -63.50
CA ILE A 11 -20.68 -9.13 -62.40
C ILE A 11 -19.48 -9.28 -61.48
N PHE A 12 -18.58 -8.31 -61.53
CA PHE A 12 -17.43 -8.19 -60.60
C PHE A 12 -17.89 -7.53 -59.31
N THR A 13 -18.14 -8.27 -58.25
CA THR A 13 -18.42 -7.73 -56.91
C THR A 13 -17.13 -7.30 -56.26
N LEU A 14 -16.92 -5.99 -56.14
CA LEU A 14 -15.83 -5.41 -55.34
C LEU A 14 -16.16 -5.63 -53.85
N VAL A 15 -15.48 -6.60 -53.20
CA VAL A 15 -15.49 -6.74 -51.76
C VAL A 15 -14.65 -5.60 -51.19
N SER A 16 -15.33 -4.56 -50.71
CA SER A 16 -14.70 -3.49 -49.94
C SER A 16 -14.29 -4.04 -48.57
N CYS A 17 -12.99 -4.27 -48.38
CA CYS A 17 -12.43 -4.62 -47.10
C CYS A 17 -12.44 -3.36 -46.23
N THR A 18 -13.45 -3.20 -45.38
CA THR A 18 -13.43 -2.19 -44.31
C THR A 18 -12.38 -2.61 -43.27
N THR A 19 -11.23 -1.96 -43.28
CA THR A 19 -10.24 -2.06 -42.22
C THR A 19 -10.90 -1.50 -40.94
N GLU A 20 -11.34 -2.38 -40.07
CA GLU A 20 -11.71 -1.95 -38.70
C GLU A 20 -10.49 -1.29 -38.05
N LYS A 21 -10.59 0.01 -37.83
CA LYS A 21 -9.59 0.71 -37.02
C LYS A 21 -9.62 0.09 -35.62
N LYS A 22 -8.57 -0.67 -35.29
CA LYS A 22 -8.32 -1.14 -33.93
C LYS A 22 -8.45 0.08 -32.99
N PRO A 23 -9.25 0.00 -31.91
CA PRO A 23 -9.42 1.13 -31.02
C PRO A 23 -8.04 1.57 -30.53
N GLU A 24 -7.72 2.82 -30.78
CA GLU A 24 -6.50 3.45 -30.31
C GLU A 24 -6.58 3.47 -28.78
N ILE A 25 -5.73 2.67 -28.13
CA ILE A 25 -5.61 2.66 -26.67
C ILE A 25 -5.06 4.04 -26.32
N GLN A 26 -5.94 4.95 -25.90
CA GLN A 26 -5.53 6.23 -25.34
C GLN A 26 -4.66 5.92 -24.11
N GLN A 27 -3.34 6.06 -24.25
CA GLN A 27 -2.45 6.06 -23.11
C GLN A 27 -2.78 7.27 -22.23
N ILE A 28 -3.40 7.00 -21.09
CA ILE A 28 -3.60 8.05 -20.07
C ILE A 28 -2.21 8.54 -19.68
N PRO A 29 -1.90 9.83 -19.84
CA PRO A 29 -0.58 10.34 -19.48
C PRO A 29 -0.25 10.04 -18.03
N LEU A 30 0.99 9.62 -17.77
CA LEU A 30 1.49 9.41 -16.42
C LEU A 30 1.35 10.71 -15.63
N ARG A 31 0.78 10.65 -14.43
CA ARG A 31 0.67 11.83 -13.55
C ARG A 31 2.06 12.25 -13.07
N ASP A 32 2.26 13.55 -12.94
CA ASP A 32 3.45 14.09 -12.29
C ASP A 32 3.55 13.61 -10.84
N TYR A 33 4.74 13.19 -10.41
CA TYR A 33 4.96 12.62 -9.08
C TYR A 33 4.65 13.61 -7.96
N GLY A 34 5.01 14.89 -8.12
CA GLY A 34 4.75 15.92 -7.10
C GLY A 34 3.26 16.21 -6.97
N THR A 35 2.57 16.32 -8.10
CA THR A 35 1.12 16.53 -8.15
C THR A 35 0.39 15.36 -7.50
N GLN A 36 0.77 14.13 -7.82
CA GLN A 36 0.14 12.94 -7.22
C GLN A 36 0.45 12.82 -5.74
N TYR A 37 1.71 13.05 -5.32
CA TYR A 37 2.08 13.03 -3.92
C TYR A 37 1.24 14.03 -3.09
N ASN A 38 1.04 15.25 -3.59
CA ASN A 38 0.22 16.25 -2.89
C ASN A 38 -1.25 15.79 -2.76
N ALA A 39 -1.80 15.14 -3.77
CA ALA A 39 -3.14 14.57 -3.71
C ALA A 39 -3.23 13.44 -2.68
N ASP A 40 -2.26 12.53 -2.66
CA ASP A 40 -2.17 11.44 -1.69
C ASP A 40 -2.01 11.95 -0.27
N LEU A 41 -1.18 12.99 -0.08
CA LEU A 41 -0.93 13.60 1.23
C LEU A 41 -2.23 14.13 1.85
N ILE A 42 -3.07 14.80 1.05
CA ILE A 42 -4.37 15.27 1.50
C ILE A 42 -5.25 14.11 2.00
N LEU A 43 -5.29 13.00 1.28
CA LEU A 43 -6.07 11.81 1.66
C LEU A 43 -5.54 11.18 2.94
N ILE A 44 -4.22 11.00 3.03
CA ILE A 44 -3.55 10.43 4.21
C ILE A 44 -3.80 11.32 5.44
N GLU A 45 -3.56 12.62 5.33
CA GLU A 45 -3.74 13.54 6.45
C GLU A 45 -5.20 13.64 6.88
N ASN A 46 -6.14 13.60 5.93
CA ASN A 46 -7.56 13.57 6.25
C ASN A 46 -7.91 12.30 7.04
N TYR A 47 -7.44 11.14 6.61
CA TYR A 47 -7.62 9.88 7.34
C TYR A 47 -7.06 9.97 8.77
N LEU A 48 -5.84 10.47 8.92
CA LEU A 48 -5.20 10.65 10.24
C LEU A 48 -5.95 11.62 11.15
N LYS A 49 -6.60 12.64 10.61
CA LYS A 49 -7.40 13.63 11.33
C LYS A 49 -8.80 13.13 11.72
N THR A 50 -9.30 12.12 11.03
CA THR A 50 -10.65 11.58 11.22
C THR A 50 -10.70 10.20 11.83
N HIS A 51 -9.54 9.60 12.16
CA HIS A 51 -9.46 8.26 12.74
C HIS A 51 -8.61 8.24 13.99
N SER A 52 -9.09 7.51 14.99
CA SER A 52 -8.31 7.09 16.16
C SER A 52 -7.63 5.76 15.88
N VAL A 53 -6.60 5.45 16.67
CA VAL A 53 -5.98 4.14 16.72
C VAL A 53 -6.00 3.60 18.14
N THR A 54 -6.45 2.38 18.31
CA THR A 54 -6.38 1.63 19.58
C THR A 54 -5.50 0.41 19.37
N VAL A 55 -4.46 0.27 20.19
CA VAL A 55 -3.60 -0.90 20.20
C VAL A 55 -4.31 -2.01 20.99
N ILE A 56 -4.45 -3.18 20.38
CA ILE A 56 -5.12 -4.34 20.97
C ILE A 56 -4.05 -5.35 21.39
N ASN A 57 -4.05 -5.71 22.67
CA ASN A 57 -3.20 -6.75 23.19
C ASN A 57 -4.00 -8.05 23.27
N HIS A 58 -3.52 -9.11 22.68
CA HIS A 58 -4.16 -10.42 22.75
C HIS A 58 -3.86 -11.12 24.07
N ALA A 59 -4.89 -11.55 24.77
CA ALA A 59 -4.72 -12.27 26.04
C ALA A 59 -3.91 -13.58 25.84
N GLY A 60 -2.85 -13.75 26.61
CA GLY A 60 -1.94 -14.88 26.49
C GLY A 60 -0.83 -14.70 25.44
N PHE A 61 -0.88 -13.63 24.65
CA PHE A 61 0.13 -13.25 23.67
C PHE A 61 0.42 -11.74 23.78
N PRO A 62 1.04 -11.27 24.89
CA PRO A 62 1.19 -9.83 25.17
C PRO A 62 2.00 -9.12 24.10
N ASP A 63 2.82 -9.84 23.35
CA ASP A 63 3.64 -9.31 22.26
C ASP A 63 2.91 -9.29 20.90
N ASP A 64 1.74 -9.93 20.80
CA ASP A 64 0.94 -9.94 19.57
C ASP A 64 -0.05 -8.77 19.59
N GLN A 65 0.45 -7.59 19.24
CA GLN A 65 -0.35 -6.37 19.19
C GLN A 65 -0.96 -6.16 17.82
N ASP A 66 -2.28 -6.05 17.77
CA ASP A 66 -3.03 -5.55 16.63
C ASP A 66 -3.49 -4.11 16.87
N ALA A 67 -4.05 -3.49 15.85
CA ALA A 67 -4.61 -2.17 15.94
C ALA A 67 -6.02 -2.13 15.36
N ALA A 68 -6.91 -1.43 16.05
CA ALA A 68 -8.20 -1.02 15.51
C ALA A 68 -8.15 0.46 15.15
N PHE A 69 -8.62 0.77 13.95
CA PHE A 69 -8.83 2.15 13.49
C PHE A 69 -10.32 2.44 13.51
N ALA A 70 -10.72 3.55 14.11
CA ALA A 70 -12.12 3.91 14.25
C ALA A 70 -12.34 5.37 13.88
N LEU A 71 -13.45 5.64 13.19
CA LEU A 71 -13.84 7.00 12.80
C LEU A 71 -14.11 7.86 14.03
N VAL A 72 -13.59 9.07 14.03
CA VAL A 72 -13.82 10.09 15.04
C VAL A 72 -14.10 11.44 14.34
N PRO A 73 -14.70 12.42 15.02
CA PRO A 73 -14.85 13.76 14.46
C PRO A 73 -13.50 14.32 13.97
N SER A 74 -13.51 15.09 12.89
CA SER A 74 -12.28 15.66 12.34
C SER A 74 -11.58 16.52 13.37
N LEU A 75 -10.26 16.31 13.52
CA LEU A 75 -9.39 16.97 14.51
C LEU A 75 -9.76 16.67 15.99
N ASP A 76 -10.51 15.59 16.24
CA ASP A 76 -10.73 15.11 17.60
C ASP A 76 -9.39 14.86 18.30
N ALA A 77 -9.34 15.12 19.61
CA ALA A 77 -8.12 14.91 20.40
C ALA A 77 -7.65 13.45 20.38
N ASN A 78 -8.56 12.49 20.22
CA ASN A 78 -8.27 11.07 20.10
C ASN A 78 -7.92 10.62 18.68
N SER A 79 -8.05 11.51 17.67
CA SER A 79 -7.59 11.18 16.31
C SER A 79 -6.09 10.87 16.32
N MET A 80 -5.60 10.14 15.33
CA MET A 80 -4.15 9.90 15.18
C MET A 80 -3.36 11.20 15.08
N TRP A 81 -3.97 12.25 14.52
CA TRP A 81 -3.39 13.59 14.38
C TRP A 81 -3.37 14.39 15.69
N GLY A 82 -4.32 14.17 16.58
CA GLY A 82 -4.49 14.93 17.81
C GLY A 82 -3.29 14.78 18.75
N SER A 83 -2.85 15.86 19.40
CA SER A 83 -1.72 15.87 20.33
C SER A 83 -2.13 15.72 21.80
N ASN A 84 -3.38 16.02 22.13
CA ASN A 84 -3.88 16.11 23.52
C ASN A 84 -4.95 15.03 23.80
N SER A 85 -4.67 13.78 23.42
CA SER A 85 -5.59 12.67 23.68
C SER A 85 -5.81 12.46 25.18
N THR A 86 -7.05 12.22 25.57
CA THR A 86 -7.42 11.82 26.95
C THR A 86 -7.14 10.35 27.22
N THR A 87 -6.92 9.56 26.16
CA THR A 87 -6.54 8.14 26.24
C THR A 87 -5.12 7.95 25.73
N PRO A 88 -4.32 7.07 26.36
CA PRO A 88 -3.00 6.74 25.83
C PRO A 88 -3.09 6.24 24.38
N LYS A 89 -2.36 6.87 23.48
CA LYS A 89 -2.25 6.44 22.09
C LYS A 89 -0.80 6.54 21.61
N PRO A 90 -0.41 5.74 20.62
CA PRO A 90 0.90 5.87 20.00
C PRO A 90 1.07 7.24 19.32
N SER A 91 2.28 7.78 19.38
CA SER A 91 2.60 9.04 18.68
C SER A 91 2.65 8.85 17.18
N LEU A 92 2.08 9.82 16.45
CA LEU A 92 2.23 9.93 15.01
C LEU A 92 3.64 10.45 14.71
N LEU A 93 4.40 9.68 13.94
CA LEU A 93 5.77 9.98 13.53
C LEU A 93 5.82 10.28 12.03
N THR A 94 6.89 10.95 11.60
CA THR A 94 7.10 11.25 10.18
C THR A 94 8.54 10.95 9.76
N LYS A 95 8.71 10.52 8.50
CA LYS A 95 10.01 10.39 7.85
C LYS A 95 9.98 11.11 6.51
N LEU A 96 10.97 11.98 6.27
CA LEU A 96 11.18 12.62 4.98
C LEU A 96 12.07 11.75 4.11
N VAL A 97 11.66 11.55 2.87
CA VAL A 97 12.41 10.81 1.86
C VAL A 97 12.36 11.55 0.54
N THR A 98 13.40 11.41 -0.27
CA THR A 98 13.39 11.93 -1.65
C THR A 98 13.25 10.76 -2.61
N ALA A 99 12.18 10.77 -3.39
CA ALA A 99 11.94 9.76 -4.41
C ALA A 99 11.38 10.44 -5.68
N ASN A 100 11.85 10.01 -6.85
CA ASN A 100 11.44 10.58 -8.15
C ASN A 100 11.59 12.12 -8.22
N GLY A 101 12.62 12.68 -7.59
CA GLY A 101 12.88 14.11 -7.55
C GLY A 101 11.96 14.92 -6.61
N VAL A 102 11.07 14.25 -5.86
CA VAL A 102 10.12 14.89 -4.96
C VAL A 102 10.47 14.55 -3.52
N SER A 103 10.52 15.57 -2.64
CA SER A 103 10.61 15.37 -1.19
C SER A 103 9.24 14.96 -0.66
N GLN A 104 9.16 13.80 -0.04
CA GLN A 104 7.92 13.18 0.39
C GLN A 104 7.97 12.86 1.88
N LYS A 105 6.89 13.14 2.59
CA LYS A 105 6.70 12.77 3.97
C LYS A 105 5.91 11.47 4.04
N ILE A 106 6.43 10.51 4.80
CA ILE A 106 5.72 9.29 5.16
C ILE A 106 5.27 9.43 6.62
N TYR A 107 4.01 9.14 6.91
CA TYR A 107 3.49 9.03 8.26
C TYR A 107 3.54 7.58 8.72
N TYR A 108 3.90 7.37 10.00
CA TYR A 108 3.89 6.05 10.62
C TYR A 108 3.65 6.14 12.13
N ILE A 109 3.26 5.03 12.72
CA ILE A 109 2.98 4.90 14.15
C ILE A 109 3.70 3.66 14.64
N LYS A 110 4.38 3.75 15.79
CA LYS A 110 4.94 2.60 16.48
C LYS A 110 4.04 2.20 17.63
N PHE A 111 3.55 0.95 17.60
CA PHE A 111 2.87 0.34 18.75
C PHE A 111 3.90 -0.18 19.74
N ARG A 112 5.02 -0.68 19.21
CA ARG A 112 6.21 -1.15 19.94
C ARG A 112 7.45 -0.99 19.06
N ASP A 113 8.58 -0.59 19.66
CA ASP A 113 9.84 -0.39 18.92
C ASP A 113 10.50 -1.70 18.46
N GLY A 114 10.39 -2.75 19.28
CA GLY A 114 11.23 -3.93 19.23
C GLY A 114 12.54 -3.75 19.99
N ILE A 115 13.25 -4.85 20.27
CA ILE A 115 14.47 -4.82 21.12
C ILE A 115 15.73 -5.28 20.40
N GLY A 116 15.62 -5.97 19.27
CA GLY A 116 16.75 -6.52 18.52
C GLY A 116 17.32 -5.56 17.47
N ALA A 117 17.88 -6.12 16.41
CA ALA A 117 18.46 -5.34 15.32
C ALA A 117 17.37 -4.69 14.44
N SER A 118 17.69 -3.55 13.86
CA SER A 118 16.92 -2.94 12.78
C SER A 118 17.28 -3.58 11.44
N ALA A 119 16.31 -3.66 10.52
CA ALA A 119 16.58 -4.07 9.15
C ALA A 119 17.34 -2.99 8.38
N THR A 120 18.09 -3.41 7.38
CA THR A 120 18.68 -2.55 6.34
C THR A 120 18.05 -2.88 4.99
N LEU A 121 18.30 -2.08 3.97
CA LEU A 121 17.77 -2.32 2.62
C LEU A 121 18.10 -3.74 2.09
N ASN A 122 19.24 -4.28 2.46
CA ASN A 122 19.68 -5.61 1.99
C ASN A 122 19.23 -6.75 2.91
N SER A 123 18.48 -6.47 3.95
CA SER A 123 18.02 -7.50 4.89
C SER A 123 16.93 -8.37 4.29
N VAL A 124 16.97 -9.64 4.64
CA VAL A 124 15.85 -10.56 4.54
C VAL A 124 15.12 -10.50 5.88
N ILE A 125 13.82 -10.30 5.86
CA ILE A 125 13.02 -10.10 7.06
C ILE A 125 11.90 -11.15 7.15
N ARG A 126 11.52 -11.50 8.39
CA ARG A 126 10.25 -12.19 8.66
C ARG A 126 9.27 -11.18 9.24
N VAL A 127 8.14 -11.04 8.59
CA VAL A 127 7.15 -10.00 8.92
C VAL A 127 5.73 -10.53 8.84
N VAL A 128 4.87 -10.07 9.73
CA VAL A 128 3.41 -10.16 9.61
C VAL A 128 2.88 -8.79 9.19
N TYR A 129 1.92 -8.76 8.29
CA TYR A 129 1.29 -7.52 7.85
C TYR A 129 -0.16 -7.71 7.43
N ASP A 130 -0.90 -6.61 7.47
CA ASP A 130 -2.18 -6.43 6.79
C ASP A 130 -2.15 -5.09 6.04
N GLY A 131 -2.34 -5.12 4.73
CA GLY A 131 -2.30 -3.97 3.84
C GLY A 131 -3.67 -3.65 3.27
N GLY A 132 -4.06 -2.38 3.32
CA GLY A 132 -5.34 -1.93 2.80
C GLY A 132 -5.28 -0.54 2.17
N ILE A 133 -6.36 -0.20 1.48
CA ILE A 133 -6.57 1.13 0.91
C ILE A 133 -6.99 2.07 2.05
N ILE A 134 -6.49 3.30 2.01
CA ILE A 134 -6.88 4.36 2.95
C ILE A 134 -8.29 4.86 2.59
N ASN A 135 -9.30 4.22 3.17
CA ASN A 135 -10.72 4.57 3.00
C ASN A 135 -11.56 4.05 4.17
N GLU A 136 -12.85 4.40 4.18
CA GLU A 136 -13.85 3.86 5.09
C GLU A 136 -14.93 3.09 4.29
N PRO A 137 -15.21 1.84 4.68
CA PRO A 137 -14.48 1.02 5.67
C PRO A 137 -13.09 0.60 5.15
N PHE A 138 -12.17 0.24 6.06
CA PHE A 138 -10.87 -0.32 5.69
C PHE A 138 -11.04 -1.58 4.86
N ILE A 139 -10.46 -1.59 3.67
CA ILE A 139 -10.52 -2.72 2.75
C ILE A 139 -9.11 -3.32 2.62
N SER A 140 -8.91 -4.49 3.24
CA SER A 140 -7.67 -5.25 3.11
C SER A 140 -7.54 -5.80 1.69
N PHE A 141 -6.43 -5.51 1.03
CA PHE A 141 -6.11 -6.08 -0.27
C PHE A 141 -5.14 -7.27 -0.19
N ASP A 142 -4.32 -7.32 0.86
CA ASP A 142 -3.33 -8.38 1.08
C ASP A 142 -2.95 -8.47 2.55
N LYS A 143 -2.78 -9.70 3.05
CA LYS A 143 -2.31 -9.97 4.40
C LYS A 143 -1.49 -11.24 4.46
N SER A 144 -0.51 -11.27 5.36
CA SER A 144 0.28 -12.46 5.64
C SER A 144 -0.43 -13.42 6.60
N VAL A 145 0.06 -14.65 6.67
CA VAL A 145 -0.29 -15.58 7.74
C VAL A 145 0.34 -15.15 9.08
N ASN A 146 -0.22 -15.59 10.20
CA ASN A 146 0.23 -15.19 11.54
C ASN A 146 1.67 -15.64 11.88
N SER A 147 2.17 -16.72 11.27
CA SER A 147 3.59 -17.15 11.42
C SER A 147 4.57 -16.24 10.68
N GLY A 148 4.07 -15.26 9.94
CA GLY A 148 4.82 -14.34 9.11
C GLY A 148 5.32 -14.96 7.81
N ILE A 149 5.67 -14.10 6.88
CA ILE A 149 6.33 -14.46 5.63
C ILE A 149 7.75 -13.90 5.56
N ILE A 150 8.58 -14.49 4.72
CA ILE A 150 9.95 -14.05 4.51
C ILE A 150 10.00 -13.20 3.26
N LEU A 151 10.52 -11.98 3.38
CA LEU A 151 10.66 -11.01 2.30
C LEU A 151 12.09 -10.46 2.26
N SER A 152 12.60 -10.23 1.06
CA SER A 152 13.82 -9.45 0.86
C SER A 152 13.42 -7.97 0.76
N LEU A 153 13.95 -7.12 1.64
CA LEU A 153 13.49 -5.73 1.77
C LEU A 153 13.79 -4.90 0.50
N ASN A 154 14.82 -5.24 -0.24
CA ASN A 154 15.12 -4.59 -1.53
C ASN A 154 14.13 -4.92 -2.66
N ASN A 155 13.27 -5.94 -2.49
CA ASN A 155 12.30 -6.40 -3.49
C ASN A 155 10.86 -5.98 -3.20
N VAL A 156 10.62 -5.20 -2.13
CA VAL A 156 9.29 -4.67 -1.79
C VAL A 156 9.15 -3.22 -2.25
N ILE A 157 7.94 -2.66 -2.14
CA ILE A 157 7.66 -1.26 -2.48
C ILE A 157 8.53 -0.30 -1.68
N SER A 158 8.87 0.86 -2.28
CA SER A 158 9.84 1.80 -1.70
C SER A 158 9.42 2.33 -0.33
N GLY A 159 8.12 2.51 -0.07
CA GLY A 159 7.62 2.91 1.25
C GLY A 159 8.01 1.92 2.36
N TRP A 160 7.96 0.63 2.10
CA TRP A 160 8.43 -0.40 3.03
C TRP A 160 9.93 -0.33 3.28
N GLN A 161 10.72 -0.15 2.20
CA GLN A 161 12.18 0.02 2.28
C GLN A 161 12.57 1.18 3.20
N GLN A 162 11.73 2.21 3.27
CA GLN A 162 11.97 3.39 4.10
C GLN A 162 11.50 3.19 5.54
N ILE A 163 10.38 2.53 5.78
CA ILE A 163 9.75 2.51 7.11
C ILE A 163 10.07 1.26 7.92
N ILE A 164 10.25 0.09 7.30
CA ILE A 164 10.62 -1.12 8.05
C ILE A 164 11.91 -0.95 8.87
N PRO A 165 12.96 -0.23 8.41
CA PRO A 165 14.16 0.05 9.21
C PRO A 165 13.92 0.88 10.49
N GLU A 166 12.78 1.54 10.62
CA GLU A 166 12.40 2.27 11.83
C GLU A 166 11.98 1.34 12.98
N PHE A 167 11.70 0.07 12.67
CA PHE A 167 11.37 -0.95 13.65
C PHE A 167 12.59 -1.84 13.93
N LYS A 168 12.58 -2.48 15.08
CA LYS A 168 13.57 -3.49 15.46
C LYS A 168 12.92 -4.87 15.50
N MET A 169 13.68 -5.90 15.18
CA MET A 169 13.22 -7.27 15.37
C MET A 169 13.00 -7.60 16.85
N GLY A 170 12.32 -8.72 17.10
CA GLY A 170 12.14 -9.28 18.45
C GLY A 170 13.22 -10.29 18.83
N THR A 171 12.92 -10.99 19.92
CA THR A 171 13.63 -12.22 20.31
C THR A 171 13.03 -13.43 19.60
N VAL A 172 13.87 -14.40 19.31
CA VAL A 172 13.50 -15.69 18.74
C VAL A 172 13.77 -16.77 19.80
N SER A 173 12.72 -17.37 20.36
CA SER A 173 12.86 -18.37 21.44
C SER A 173 12.63 -19.82 20.98
N GLY A 174 12.19 -20.02 19.74
CA GLY A 174 11.92 -21.35 19.17
C GLY A 174 11.42 -21.24 17.73
N THR A 175 10.96 -22.35 17.16
CA THR A 175 10.42 -22.36 15.81
C THR A 175 9.13 -21.54 15.77
N ASN A 176 9.15 -20.42 15.03
CA ASN A 176 8.04 -19.46 14.90
C ASN A 176 7.55 -18.87 16.25
N GLN A 177 8.44 -18.76 17.24
CA GLN A 177 8.14 -18.12 18.52
C GLN A 177 8.94 -16.80 18.58
N TYR A 178 8.22 -15.69 18.55
CA TYR A 178 8.76 -14.34 18.52
C TYR A 178 8.14 -13.53 19.64
N ALA A 179 8.97 -12.78 20.37
CA ALA A 179 8.55 -11.88 21.43
C ALA A 179 9.24 -10.53 21.28
N ASP A 180 8.69 -9.49 21.88
CA ASP A 180 9.27 -8.13 21.94
C ASP A 180 9.61 -7.52 20.56
N PHE A 181 8.94 -7.97 19.50
CA PHE A 181 9.16 -7.48 18.12
C PHE A 181 8.56 -6.09 17.90
N GLY A 182 9.14 -5.33 16.99
CA GLY A 182 8.60 -4.04 16.57
C GLY A 182 7.26 -4.22 15.85
N ALA A 183 6.29 -3.38 16.21
CA ALA A 183 4.96 -3.39 15.61
C ALA A 183 4.47 -1.97 15.38
N GLY A 184 3.71 -1.73 14.31
CA GLY A 184 3.17 -0.42 14.02
C GLY A 184 2.34 -0.37 12.75
N ALA A 185 2.05 0.86 12.32
CA ALA A 185 1.35 1.14 11.07
C ALA A 185 2.13 2.16 10.24
N MET A 186 2.04 2.08 8.92
CA MET A 186 2.59 3.06 7.98
C MET A 186 1.55 3.47 6.94
N PHE A 187 1.59 4.76 6.56
CA PHE A 187 0.66 5.37 5.61
C PHE A 187 1.48 5.88 4.43
N LEU A 188 1.33 5.21 3.30
CA LEU A 188 2.20 5.36 2.14
C LEU A 188 1.48 6.10 1.01
N PRO A 189 2.05 7.20 0.49
CA PRO A 189 1.57 7.77 -0.75
C PRO A 189 1.77 6.77 -1.90
N SER A 190 0.91 6.83 -2.90
CA SER A 190 0.96 5.93 -4.07
C SER A 190 2.32 5.99 -4.78
N THR A 191 2.96 7.14 -4.77
CA THR A 191 4.30 7.40 -5.34
C THR A 191 5.43 6.57 -4.69
N LEU A 192 5.22 6.06 -3.48
CA LEU A 192 6.12 5.14 -2.76
C LEU A 192 5.56 3.72 -2.68
N ALA A 193 4.44 3.46 -3.36
CA ALA A 193 3.75 2.18 -3.43
C ALA A 193 3.61 1.71 -4.88
N TYR A 194 2.41 1.64 -5.42
CA TYR A 194 2.12 1.09 -6.75
C TYR A 194 2.01 2.16 -7.84
N PHE A 195 1.82 3.41 -7.49
CA PHE A 195 1.68 4.59 -8.34
C PHE A 195 0.63 4.41 -9.46
N ASP A 196 1.06 4.34 -10.72
CA ASP A 196 0.22 4.17 -11.91
C ASP A 196 -0.22 2.70 -12.15
N ARG A 197 0.43 1.76 -11.45
CA ARG A 197 0.19 0.33 -11.63
C ARG A 197 -1.02 -0.13 -10.84
N ALA A 198 -2.19 -0.19 -11.50
CA ALA A 198 -3.36 -0.82 -10.91
C ALA A 198 -3.17 -2.33 -10.76
N THR A 199 -3.73 -2.88 -9.70
CA THR A 199 -3.92 -4.32 -9.51
C THR A 199 -5.42 -4.63 -9.48
N SER A 200 -5.79 -5.90 -9.36
CA SER A 200 -7.21 -6.27 -9.20
C SER A 200 -7.87 -5.69 -7.94
N LYS A 201 -7.08 -5.28 -6.95
CA LYS A 201 -7.55 -4.80 -5.65
C LYS A 201 -7.13 -3.36 -5.31
N ILE A 202 -6.13 -2.82 -5.99
CA ILE A 202 -5.59 -1.49 -5.74
C ILE A 202 -5.69 -0.68 -7.03
N PRO A 203 -6.55 0.35 -7.10
CA PRO A 203 -6.59 1.27 -8.24
C PRO A 203 -5.27 2.03 -8.41
N SER A 204 -4.98 2.52 -9.63
CA SER A 204 -3.85 3.44 -9.85
C SER A 204 -3.98 4.67 -8.95
N TYR A 205 -2.85 5.23 -8.56
CA TYR A 205 -2.76 6.49 -7.82
C TYR A 205 -3.47 6.48 -6.47
N THR A 206 -3.46 5.31 -5.81
CA THR A 206 -4.17 5.11 -4.52
C THR A 206 -3.16 5.03 -3.38
N PRO A 207 -3.25 5.91 -2.36
CA PRO A 207 -2.47 5.78 -1.13
C PRO A 207 -2.96 4.58 -0.32
N ILE A 208 -2.02 3.91 0.35
CA ILE A 208 -2.28 2.67 1.07
C ILE A 208 -1.70 2.72 2.48
N MET A 209 -2.20 1.87 3.35
CA MET A 209 -1.64 1.68 4.68
C MET A 209 -1.31 0.21 4.94
N PHE A 210 -0.37 -0.03 5.85
CA PHE A 210 -0.06 -1.35 6.37
C PHE A 210 0.03 -1.29 7.89
N THR A 211 -0.51 -2.29 8.56
CA THR A 211 -0.02 -2.69 9.88
C THR A 211 1.08 -3.72 9.69
N VAL A 212 2.12 -3.66 10.52
CA VAL A 212 3.29 -4.54 10.40
C VAL A 212 3.79 -4.99 11.77
N LYS A 213 4.34 -6.22 11.82
CA LYS A 213 5.05 -6.79 12.97
C LYS A 213 6.37 -7.37 12.44
N LEU A 214 7.51 -6.77 12.83
CA LEU A 214 8.84 -7.22 12.38
C LEU A 214 9.36 -8.30 13.31
N PHE A 215 9.11 -9.56 12.98
CA PHE A 215 9.48 -10.69 13.84
C PHE A 215 10.98 -10.91 13.90
N ASN A 216 11.65 -10.93 12.75
CA ASN A 216 13.07 -11.23 12.66
C ASN A 216 13.75 -10.53 11.49
N VAL A 217 15.05 -10.29 11.64
CA VAL A 217 15.99 -9.88 10.58
C VAL A 217 16.97 -11.04 10.40
N LEU A 218 16.97 -11.66 9.20
CA LEU A 218 17.68 -12.90 8.86
C LEU A 218 19.04 -12.62 8.23
#